data_e15013d67affe3c424d9d1beda17e6a1
#
_entry.id   e15013d67affe3c424d9d1beda17e6a1
#
_cell.length_a   1.000
_cell.length_b   1.000
_cell.length_c   1.000
_cell.angle_alpha   90.00
_cell.angle_beta   90.00
_cell.angle_gamma   90.00
#
_symmetry.space_group_name_H-M   'P 1'
#
loop_
_entity.id
_entity.type
_entity.pdbx_description
1 polymer ?
#
loop_
_entity_poly.entity_id
_entity_poly.type
_entity_poly.pdbx_seq_one_letter_code
_entity_poly.pdbx_strand_id
1 'polypeptide(L)'
;MHGWGGEDLEAVLGWIGARYPGRPLLVVGHSAGGQILGLAPSVSRISAVLAVAAQSGWVGHWPVPRRYLMAGLWWGLMPAATALCGRFPSRALGLGEDLPKGVALEWARWCRNPEYMVDDAGRPLRPHFADLRAPVLAFSFSDDPFAPRTAVDQLLSFYSEASVTHRHVVPAELGLRGVGHFGFFRESCREPLWEECARWLRRPGTLAERGVA
;
A
#
# COMPACT_ATOMS: atom_id res chain seq x y z
N MET A 1 -10.43 -6.41 -2.79
CA MET A 1 -8.98 -6.14 -2.55
C MET A 1 -8.11 -7.30 -3.00
N HIS A 2 -8.44 -8.54 -2.59
CA HIS A 2 -7.68 -9.73 -3.00
C HIS A 2 -7.60 -9.87 -4.51
N GLY A 3 -8.72 -9.80 -5.24
CA GLY A 3 -8.73 -9.86 -6.71
C GLY A 3 -7.90 -8.74 -7.37
N TRP A 4 -7.90 -7.53 -6.79
CA TRP A 4 -7.05 -6.44 -7.31
C TRP A 4 -5.55 -6.76 -7.25
N GLY A 5 -5.11 -7.50 -6.24
CA GLY A 5 -3.70 -7.96 -6.14
C GLY A 5 -3.44 -9.22 -6.94
N GLY A 6 -4.24 -10.27 -6.70
CA GLY A 6 -4.00 -11.60 -7.25
C GLY A 6 -4.40 -11.78 -8.73
N GLU A 7 -5.25 -10.92 -9.26
CA GLU A 7 -5.76 -11.01 -10.64
C GLU A 7 -5.38 -9.78 -11.47
N ASP A 8 -5.86 -8.58 -11.08
CA ASP A 8 -5.65 -7.38 -11.90
C ASP A 8 -4.18 -6.96 -11.94
N LEU A 9 -3.53 -6.85 -10.77
CA LEU A 9 -2.10 -6.52 -10.70
C LEU A 9 -1.24 -7.60 -11.35
N GLU A 10 -1.56 -8.88 -11.12
CA GLU A 10 -0.88 -10.01 -11.75
C GLU A 10 -0.96 -9.92 -13.27
N ALA A 11 -2.14 -9.64 -13.83
CA ALA A 11 -2.31 -9.46 -15.26
C ALA A 11 -1.43 -8.32 -15.81
N VAL A 12 -1.33 -7.20 -15.08
CA VAL A 12 -0.48 -6.06 -15.48
C VAL A 12 1.00 -6.44 -15.42
N LEU A 13 1.44 -7.09 -14.33
CA LEU A 13 2.84 -7.55 -14.19
C LEU A 13 3.22 -8.54 -15.29
N GLY A 14 2.32 -9.48 -15.61
CA GLY A 14 2.49 -10.44 -16.70
C GLY A 14 2.61 -9.76 -18.05
N TRP A 15 1.71 -8.80 -18.34
CA TRP A 15 1.74 -8.05 -19.61
C TRP A 15 3.01 -7.23 -19.78
N ILE A 16 3.43 -6.48 -18.73
CA ILE A 16 4.67 -5.70 -18.77
C ILE A 16 5.87 -6.61 -19.02
N GLY A 17 5.93 -7.74 -18.30
CA GLY A 17 7.04 -8.68 -18.45
C GLY A 17 7.13 -9.33 -19.83
N ALA A 18 5.99 -9.61 -20.46
CA ALA A 18 5.95 -10.12 -21.83
C ALA A 18 6.32 -9.03 -22.86
N ARG A 19 5.90 -7.78 -22.62
CA ARG A 19 6.14 -6.66 -23.54
C ARG A 19 7.56 -6.12 -23.46
N TYR A 20 8.21 -6.21 -22.29
CA TYR A 20 9.54 -5.66 -22.01
C TYR A 20 10.42 -6.71 -21.32
N PRO A 21 10.75 -7.82 -22.02
CA PRO A 21 11.58 -8.89 -21.43
C PRO A 21 12.96 -8.36 -21.04
N GLY A 22 13.47 -8.83 -19.90
CA GLY A 22 14.79 -8.44 -19.37
C GLY A 22 14.88 -7.02 -18.79
N ARG A 23 13.82 -6.21 -18.86
CA ARG A 23 13.85 -4.88 -18.26
C ARG A 23 13.51 -4.93 -16.76
N PRO A 24 14.21 -4.15 -15.91
CA PRO A 24 13.87 -4.06 -14.50
C PRO A 24 12.47 -3.50 -14.32
N LEU A 25 11.69 -4.13 -13.44
CA LEU A 25 10.32 -3.75 -13.10
C LEU A 25 10.31 -2.97 -11.78
N LEU A 26 10.07 -1.68 -11.88
CA LEU A 26 10.01 -0.79 -10.72
C LEU A 26 8.54 -0.48 -10.39
N VAL A 27 8.18 -0.56 -9.12
CA VAL A 27 6.81 -0.28 -8.66
C VAL A 27 6.81 0.92 -7.73
N VAL A 28 5.89 1.85 -7.98
CA VAL A 28 5.52 2.90 -7.03
C VAL A 28 4.09 2.62 -6.57
N GLY A 29 3.95 2.19 -5.32
CA GLY A 29 2.66 1.84 -4.72
C GLY A 29 2.24 2.87 -3.68
N HIS A 30 1.09 3.52 -3.88
CA HIS A 30 0.49 4.44 -2.92
C HIS A 30 -0.67 3.78 -2.18
N SER A 31 -0.71 3.90 -0.86
CA SER A 31 -1.85 3.42 -0.04
C SER A 31 -2.23 1.97 -0.40
N ALA A 32 -3.46 1.72 -0.83
CA ALA A 32 -3.94 0.40 -1.25
C ALA A 32 -3.07 -0.24 -2.34
N GLY A 33 -2.52 0.55 -3.28
CA GLY A 33 -1.62 0.05 -4.33
C GLY A 33 -0.30 -0.54 -3.80
N GLY A 34 0.19 -0.05 -2.65
CA GLY A 34 1.34 -0.64 -1.96
C GLY A 34 0.99 -1.83 -1.07
N GLN A 35 -0.28 -1.95 -0.65
CA GLN A 35 -0.73 -3.03 0.21
C GLN A 35 -0.83 -4.37 -0.53
N ILE A 36 -1.32 -4.34 -1.77
CA ILE A 36 -1.73 -5.54 -2.52
C ILE A 36 -0.60 -6.24 -3.27
N LEU A 37 0.63 -5.71 -3.25
CA LEU A 37 1.74 -6.24 -4.07
C LEU A 37 2.04 -7.71 -3.78
N GLY A 38 2.08 -8.11 -2.51
CA GLY A 38 2.35 -9.49 -2.11
C GLY A 38 1.19 -10.47 -2.34
N LEU A 39 0.08 -10.02 -2.94
CA LEU A 39 -1.00 -10.90 -3.39
C LEU A 39 -0.76 -11.39 -4.83
N ALA A 40 0.11 -10.72 -5.61
CA ALA A 40 0.40 -11.08 -6.98
C ALA A 40 1.43 -12.23 -7.06
N PRO A 41 1.14 -13.34 -7.77
CA PRO A 41 2.08 -14.45 -7.97
C PRO A 41 3.43 -14.02 -8.58
N SER A 42 3.41 -13.04 -9.49
CA SER A 42 4.61 -12.53 -10.15
C SER A 42 5.38 -11.46 -9.36
N VAL A 43 5.10 -11.27 -8.06
CA VAL A 43 5.77 -10.25 -7.22
C VAL A 43 7.29 -10.40 -7.18
N SER A 44 7.81 -11.63 -7.30
CA SER A 44 9.25 -11.93 -7.35
C SER A 44 9.98 -11.30 -8.54
N ARG A 45 9.26 -10.91 -9.59
CA ARG A 45 9.80 -10.22 -10.78
C ARG A 45 10.07 -8.74 -10.55
N ILE A 46 9.53 -8.15 -9.49
CA ILE A 46 9.73 -6.74 -9.14
C ILE A 46 11.19 -6.52 -8.74
N SER A 47 11.82 -5.51 -9.32
CA SER A 47 13.23 -5.15 -9.07
C SER A 47 13.40 -4.15 -7.92
N ALA A 48 12.42 -3.29 -7.69
CA ALA A 48 12.36 -2.40 -6.54
C ALA A 48 10.93 -1.89 -6.29
N VAL A 49 10.62 -1.59 -5.04
CA VAL A 49 9.35 -1.02 -4.61
C VAL A 49 9.57 0.29 -3.87
N LEU A 50 8.91 1.36 -4.34
CA LEU A 50 8.70 2.59 -3.59
C LEU A 50 7.27 2.57 -3.04
N ALA A 51 7.12 2.35 -1.74
CA ALA A 51 5.84 2.34 -1.05
C ALA A 51 5.57 3.70 -0.39
N VAL A 52 4.49 4.37 -0.74
CA VAL A 52 4.13 5.69 -0.19
C VAL A 52 2.82 5.58 0.56
N ALA A 53 2.84 5.88 1.85
CA ALA A 53 1.67 5.84 2.73
C ALA A 53 0.88 4.51 2.63
N ALA A 54 1.57 3.42 2.28
CA ALA A 54 1.01 2.07 2.23
C ALA A 54 1.06 1.47 3.64
N GLN A 55 -0.08 0.99 4.14
CA GLN A 55 -0.23 0.59 5.53
C GLN A 55 -1.16 -0.60 5.71
N SER A 56 -1.05 -1.26 6.85
CA SER A 56 -2.11 -2.10 7.38
C SER A 56 -3.29 -1.23 7.83
N GLY A 57 -4.49 -1.60 7.47
CA GLY A 57 -5.70 -0.88 7.89
C GLY A 57 -6.25 -1.32 9.25
N TRP A 58 -5.55 -2.19 9.99
CA TRP A 58 -6.05 -2.67 11.27
C TRP A 58 -6.34 -1.54 12.26
N VAL A 59 -7.57 -1.49 12.75
CA VAL A 59 -8.07 -0.41 13.60
C VAL A 59 -7.25 -0.18 14.88
N GLY A 60 -6.54 -1.19 15.35
CA GLY A 60 -5.68 -1.11 16.53
C GLY A 60 -4.49 -0.14 16.42
N HIS A 61 -4.08 0.25 15.20
CA HIS A 61 -2.97 1.17 14.98
C HIS A 61 -3.28 2.63 15.31
N TRP A 62 -4.57 3.00 15.38
CA TRP A 62 -4.93 4.39 15.67
C TRP A 62 -5.03 4.65 17.17
N PRO A 63 -4.49 5.78 17.67
CA PRO A 63 -4.70 6.19 19.05
C PRO A 63 -6.16 6.61 19.28
N VAL A 64 -6.58 6.57 20.54
CA VAL A 64 -7.87 7.15 20.98
C VAL A 64 -7.78 8.69 20.87
N PRO A 65 -8.83 9.39 20.38
CA PRO A 65 -10.18 8.88 20.04
C PRO A 65 -10.32 8.36 18.60
N ARG A 66 -9.31 8.52 17.74
CA ARG A 66 -9.39 8.19 16.30
C ARG A 66 -9.71 6.72 16.08
N ARG A 67 -9.24 5.81 16.93
CA ARG A 67 -9.59 4.38 16.89
C ARG A 67 -11.10 4.15 16.86
N TYR A 68 -11.87 4.90 17.64
CA TYR A 68 -13.33 4.75 17.64
C TYR A 68 -13.98 5.26 16.35
N LEU A 69 -13.44 6.32 15.74
CA LEU A 69 -13.89 6.78 14.41
C LEU A 69 -13.62 5.72 13.34
N MET A 70 -12.43 5.13 13.35
CA MET A 70 -12.07 4.05 12.41
C MET A 70 -12.91 2.80 12.68
N ALA A 71 -13.19 2.45 13.93
CA ALA A 71 -14.11 1.39 14.27
C ALA A 71 -15.52 1.66 13.71
N GLY A 72 -16.05 2.87 13.92
CA GLY A 72 -17.33 3.27 13.34
C GLY A 72 -17.38 3.16 11.81
N LEU A 73 -16.27 3.47 11.14
CA LEU A 73 -16.15 3.30 9.70
C LEU A 73 -16.22 1.80 9.31
N TRP A 74 -15.39 0.95 9.94
CA TRP A 74 -15.25 -0.45 9.52
C TRP A 74 -16.41 -1.37 9.95
N TRP A 75 -17.01 -1.13 11.11
CA TRP A 75 -18.15 -1.94 11.59
C TRP A 75 -19.51 -1.35 11.23
N GLY A 76 -19.61 -0.03 11.01
CA GLY A 76 -20.87 0.67 10.78
C GLY A 76 -21.00 1.23 9.38
N LEU A 77 -20.37 2.40 9.14
CA LEU A 77 -20.59 3.18 7.93
C LEU A 77 -20.33 2.41 6.63
N MET A 78 -19.18 1.75 6.52
CA MET A 78 -18.82 1.07 5.28
C MET A 78 -19.78 -0.10 4.94
N PRO A 79 -20.08 -1.04 5.85
CA PRO A 79 -21.08 -2.08 5.56
C PRO A 79 -22.48 -1.51 5.26
N ALA A 80 -22.96 -0.54 6.05
CA ALA A 80 -24.31 0.02 5.88
C ALA A 80 -24.44 0.79 4.57
N ALA A 81 -23.53 1.72 4.27
CA ALA A 81 -23.54 2.48 3.02
C ALA A 81 -23.40 1.54 1.80
N THR A 82 -22.53 0.53 1.92
CA THR A 82 -22.36 -0.47 0.84
C THR A 82 -23.63 -1.31 0.60
N ALA A 83 -24.33 -1.68 1.66
CA ALA A 83 -25.59 -2.41 1.55
C ALA A 83 -26.69 -1.57 0.88
N LEU A 84 -26.78 -0.29 1.25
CA LEU A 84 -27.79 0.63 0.71
C LEU A 84 -27.51 1.06 -0.73
N CYS A 85 -26.23 1.32 -1.06
CA CYS A 85 -25.86 1.90 -2.35
C CYS A 85 -25.35 0.86 -3.38
N GLY A 86 -25.22 -0.42 -2.99
CA GLY A 86 -24.61 -1.44 -3.85
C GLY A 86 -23.09 -1.29 -4.04
N ARG A 87 -22.51 -0.22 -3.52
CA ARG A 87 -21.08 0.14 -3.51
C ARG A 87 -20.79 1.02 -2.31
N PHE A 88 -19.53 1.17 -1.92
CA PHE A 88 -19.16 2.19 -0.93
C PHE A 88 -18.91 3.52 -1.63
N PRO A 89 -19.69 4.58 -1.35
CA PRO A 89 -19.65 5.85 -2.06
C PRO A 89 -18.51 6.75 -1.57
N SER A 90 -17.27 6.31 -1.72
CA SER A 90 -16.07 7.00 -1.24
C SER A 90 -15.94 8.40 -1.81
N ARG A 91 -16.31 8.61 -3.08
CA ARG A 91 -16.25 9.90 -3.77
C ARG A 91 -17.12 10.94 -3.09
N ALA A 92 -18.33 10.58 -2.71
CA ALA A 92 -19.25 11.46 -1.98
C ALA A 92 -18.75 11.84 -0.58
N LEU A 93 -17.87 11.01 0.00
CA LEU A 93 -17.25 11.21 1.32
C LEU A 93 -15.87 11.89 1.25
N GLY A 94 -15.37 12.23 0.06
CA GLY A 94 -14.03 12.79 -0.14
C GLY A 94 -12.89 11.80 0.14
N LEU A 95 -13.17 10.48 0.07
CA LEU A 95 -12.22 9.41 0.39
C LEU A 95 -11.61 8.74 -0.86
N GLY A 96 -11.74 9.37 -2.02
CA GLY A 96 -11.26 8.84 -3.30
C GLY A 96 -12.37 8.23 -4.15
N GLU A 97 -12.05 7.25 -4.98
CA GLU A 97 -13.00 6.61 -5.88
C GLU A 97 -13.94 5.64 -5.15
N ASP A 98 -15.16 5.46 -5.71
CA ASP A 98 -16.13 4.52 -5.17
C ASP A 98 -15.59 3.09 -5.20
N LEU A 99 -15.83 2.34 -4.13
CA LEU A 99 -15.38 0.96 -4.04
C LEU A 99 -16.51 -0.02 -4.40
N PRO A 100 -16.23 -1.01 -5.26
CA PRO A 100 -17.14 -2.12 -5.49
C PRO A 100 -17.53 -2.82 -4.17
N LYS A 101 -18.76 -3.32 -4.08
CA LYS A 101 -19.30 -3.92 -2.86
C LYS A 101 -18.37 -4.98 -2.25
N GLY A 102 -17.89 -5.92 -3.07
CA GLY A 102 -17.00 -7.00 -2.60
C GLY A 102 -15.70 -6.46 -2.02
N VAL A 103 -15.08 -5.48 -2.71
CA VAL A 103 -13.84 -4.83 -2.28
C VAL A 103 -14.02 -4.10 -0.95
N ALA A 104 -15.08 -3.31 -0.81
CA ALA A 104 -15.35 -2.56 0.42
C ALA A 104 -15.57 -3.48 1.64
N LEU A 105 -16.38 -4.52 1.48
CA LEU A 105 -16.67 -5.45 2.57
C LEU A 105 -15.46 -6.30 2.96
N GLU A 106 -14.67 -6.77 1.98
CA GLU A 106 -13.42 -7.48 2.24
C GLU A 106 -12.42 -6.59 2.97
N TRP A 107 -12.24 -5.35 2.51
CA TRP A 107 -11.33 -4.41 3.16
C TRP A 107 -11.78 -4.08 4.59
N ALA A 108 -13.07 -3.85 4.82
CA ALA A 108 -13.61 -3.68 6.17
C ALA A 108 -13.33 -4.90 7.06
N ARG A 109 -13.42 -6.13 6.53
CA ARG A 109 -13.06 -7.35 7.26
C ARG A 109 -11.57 -7.35 7.65
N TRP A 110 -10.69 -7.03 6.72
CA TRP A 110 -9.25 -6.93 7.00
C TRP A 110 -8.94 -5.90 8.08
N CYS A 111 -9.55 -4.72 8.00
CA CYS A 111 -9.33 -3.63 8.97
C CYS A 111 -9.81 -3.94 10.40
N ARG A 112 -10.68 -4.92 10.56
CA ARG A 112 -11.16 -5.40 11.87
C ARG A 112 -10.26 -6.45 12.51
N ASN A 113 -9.33 -7.04 11.73
CA ASN A 113 -8.50 -8.16 12.17
C ASN A 113 -7.06 -7.69 12.45
N PRO A 114 -6.45 -8.08 13.61
CA PRO A 114 -5.05 -7.74 13.91
C PRO A 114 -4.06 -8.24 12.86
N GLU A 115 -4.34 -9.37 12.22
CA GLU A 115 -3.55 -9.89 11.12
C GLU A 115 -3.74 -9.11 9.81
N TYR A 116 -4.70 -8.21 9.74
CA TYR A 116 -5.10 -7.39 8.60
C TYR A 116 -5.59 -8.24 7.43
N MET A 117 -4.75 -8.56 6.45
CA MET A 117 -5.14 -9.37 5.29
C MET A 117 -5.47 -10.80 5.72
N VAL A 118 -6.74 -11.14 5.69
CA VAL A 118 -7.25 -12.45 6.11
C VAL A 118 -8.27 -12.99 5.11
N ASP A 119 -8.33 -14.31 5.00
CA ASP A 119 -9.38 -15.00 4.25
C ASP A 119 -10.74 -14.97 4.99
N ASP A 120 -11.74 -15.65 4.43
CA ASP A 120 -13.09 -15.69 5.02
C ASP A 120 -13.13 -16.43 6.37
N ALA A 121 -12.14 -17.28 6.65
CA ALA A 121 -11.97 -17.98 7.93
C ALA A 121 -11.13 -17.19 8.94
N GLY A 122 -10.68 -15.98 8.60
CA GLY A 122 -9.83 -15.14 9.46
C GLY A 122 -8.36 -15.55 9.48
N ARG A 123 -7.90 -16.41 8.59
CA ARG A 123 -6.51 -16.85 8.50
C ARG A 123 -5.70 -15.85 7.66
N PRO A 124 -4.41 -15.59 7.99
CA PRO A 124 -3.56 -14.69 7.21
C PRO A 124 -3.53 -15.03 5.72
N LEU A 125 -3.78 -14.03 4.88
CA LEU A 125 -3.80 -14.12 3.43
C LEU A 125 -2.56 -13.40 2.85
N ARG A 126 -1.42 -14.10 2.84
CA ARG A 126 -0.12 -13.54 2.41
C ARG A 126 0.61 -14.50 1.47
N PRO A 127 -0.01 -14.87 0.33
CA PRO A 127 0.49 -15.99 -0.48
C PRO A 127 1.90 -15.75 -1.05
N HIS A 128 2.25 -14.49 -1.38
CA HIS A 128 3.49 -14.15 -2.10
C HIS A 128 4.29 -13.02 -1.45
N PHE A 129 3.96 -12.58 -0.24
CA PHE A 129 4.70 -11.50 0.43
C PHE A 129 6.18 -11.86 0.67
N ALA A 130 6.47 -13.12 1.01
CA ALA A 130 7.84 -13.62 1.19
C ALA A 130 8.59 -13.84 -0.14
N ASP A 131 7.89 -13.86 -1.28
CA ASP A 131 8.52 -14.01 -2.59
C ASP A 131 9.15 -12.70 -3.09
N LEU A 132 8.77 -11.55 -2.51
CA LEU A 132 9.41 -10.27 -2.79
C LEU A 132 10.78 -10.18 -2.12
N ARG A 133 11.85 -10.25 -2.91
CA ARG A 133 13.25 -10.12 -2.46
C ARG A 133 13.88 -8.80 -2.89
N ALA A 134 13.12 -7.98 -3.58
CA ALA A 134 13.57 -6.68 -4.05
C ALA A 134 13.70 -5.68 -2.89
N PRO A 135 14.57 -4.66 -3.00
CA PRO A 135 14.60 -3.58 -2.03
C PRO A 135 13.28 -2.81 -2.01
N VAL A 136 12.82 -2.48 -0.81
CA VAL A 136 11.62 -1.67 -0.55
C VAL A 136 12.04 -0.39 0.15
N LEU A 137 11.74 0.77 -0.44
CA LEU A 137 11.81 2.06 0.21
C LEU A 137 10.39 2.51 0.52
N ALA A 138 10.08 2.68 1.80
CA ALA A 138 8.75 3.09 2.25
C ALA A 138 8.77 4.48 2.88
N PHE A 139 7.74 5.27 2.59
CA PHE A 139 7.51 6.58 3.22
C PHE A 139 6.20 6.57 3.98
N SER A 140 6.23 7.08 5.22
CA SER A 140 5.07 7.50 5.99
C SER A 140 5.26 8.92 6.49
N PHE A 141 4.18 9.62 6.83
CA PHE A 141 4.21 11.03 7.18
C PHE A 141 3.56 11.23 8.55
N SER A 142 4.19 12.07 9.39
CA SER A 142 3.69 12.31 10.76
C SER A 142 2.33 12.99 10.80
N ASP A 143 1.95 13.66 9.72
CA ASP A 143 0.67 14.36 9.54
C ASP A 143 -0.36 13.54 8.73
N ASP A 144 -0.05 12.26 8.42
CA ASP A 144 -0.97 11.38 7.71
C ASP A 144 -1.99 10.75 8.68
N PRO A 145 -3.26 11.10 8.55
CA PRO A 145 -4.30 10.56 9.42
C PRO A 145 -4.69 9.11 9.10
N PHE A 146 -4.36 8.60 7.91
CA PHE A 146 -4.77 7.28 7.43
C PHE A 146 -3.66 6.24 7.49
N ALA A 147 -2.39 6.65 7.55
CA ALA A 147 -1.25 5.74 7.60
C ALA A 147 -0.31 6.05 8.79
N PRO A 148 -0.74 5.81 10.04
CA PRO A 148 0.13 5.97 11.19
C PRO A 148 1.35 5.05 11.05
N ARG A 149 2.50 5.47 11.56
CA ARG A 149 3.78 4.76 11.44
C ARG A 149 3.66 3.27 11.76
N THR A 150 3.00 2.93 12.87
CA THR A 150 2.81 1.53 13.30
C THR A 150 2.03 0.68 12.31
N ALA A 151 1.09 1.29 11.57
CA ALA A 151 0.34 0.61 10.51
C ALA A 151 1.20 0.33 9.27
N VAL A 152 2.10 1.26 8.95
CA VAL A 152 3.09 1.08 7.88
C VAL A 152 4.10 0.00 8.28
N ASP A 153 4.63 0.05 9.50
CA ASP A 153 5.58 -0.94 10.02
C ASP A 153 4.96 -2.36 9.98
N GLN A 154 3.68 -2.52 10.33
CA GLN A 154 3.02 -3.83 10.23
C GLN A 154 2.95 -4.33 8.78
N LEU A 155 2.53 -3.49 7.83
CA LEU A 155 2.49 -3.93 6.42
C LEU A 155 3.88 -4.34 5.92
N LEU A 156 4.90 -3.55 6.26
CA LEU A 156 6.28 -3.82 5.85
C LEU A 156 6.81 -5.11 6.43
N SER A 157 6.39 -5.51 7.63
CA SER A 157 6.79 -6.78 8.25
C SER A 157 6.32 -8.02 7.49
N PHE A 158 5.33 -7.88 6.58
CA PHE A 158 4.88 -9.00 5.77
C PHE A 158 5.90 -9.38 4.68
N TYR A 159 6.77 -8.45 4.28
CA TYR A 159 7.83 -8.67 3.28
C TYR A 159 9.10 -9.20 3.95
N SER A 160 9.04 -10.40 4.55
CA SER A 160 10.10 -10.97 5.38
C SER A 160 11.44 -11.17 4.67
N GLU A 161 11.42 -11.36 3.35
CA GLU A 161 12.61 -11.62 2.54
C GLU A 161 13.14 -10.38 1.81
N ALA A 162 12.44 -9.24 1.92
CA ALA A 162 12.84 -7.99 1.27
C ALA A 162 13.78 -7.17 2.16
N SER A 163 14.71 -6.42 1.53
CA SER A 163 15.48 -5.39 2.22
C SER A 163 14.64 -4.13 2.35
N VAL A 164 14.05 -3.90 3.52
CA VAL A 164 13.11 -2.80 3.76
C VAL A 164 13.81 -1.63 4.43
N THR A 165 13.63 -0.42 3.86
CA THR A 165 13.98 0.86 4.48
C THR A 165 12.72 1.67 4.67
N HIS A 166 12.37 2.01 5.92
CA HIS A 166 11.21 2.85 6.23
C HIS A 166 11.66 4.25 6.67
N ARG A 167 11.21 5.26 5.94
CA ARG A 167 11.40 6.68 6.28
C ARG A 167 10.08 7.27 6.79
N HIS A 168 10.06 7.54 8.09
CA HIS A 168 8.97 8.32 8.69
C HIS A 168 9.34 9.81 8.63
N VAL A 169 8.59 10.57 7.83
CA VAL A 169 8.91 11.97 7.51
C VAL A 169 8.04 12.90 8.35
N VAL A 170 8.69 13.87 8.99
CA VAL A 170 8.04 15.03 9.60
C VAL A 170 8.09 16.17 8.58
N PRO A 171 6.97 16.59 7.97
CA PRO A 171 6.97 17.55 6.87
C PRO A 171 7.69 18.86 7.18
N ALA A 172 7.56 19.37 8.41
CA ALA A 172 8.19 20.60 8.85
C ALA A 172 9.74 20.56 8.80
N GLU A 173 10.34 19.38 9.02
CA GLU A 173 11.80 19.20 8.93
C GLU A 173 12.34 19.34 7.50
N LEU A 174 11.44 19.21 6.52
CA LEU A 174 11.74 19.40 5.09
C LEU A 174 11.24 20.75 4.56
N GLY A 175 10.82 21.67 5.43
CA GLY A 175 10.27 22.96 5.03
C GLY A 175 8.88 22.89 4.38
N LEU A 176 8.20 21.75 4.49
CA LEU A 176 6.86 21.54 3.94
C LEU A 176 5.79 21.94 4.96
N ARG A 177 4.71 22.58 4.49
CA ARG A 177 3.55 22.90 5.34
C ARG A 177 2.78 21.65 5.79
N GLY A 178 2.82 20.59 4.99
CA GLY A 178 2.20 19.31 5.24
C GLY A 178 2.24 18.43 3.99
N VAL A 179 2.17 17.12 4.21
CA VAL A 179 2.09 16.10 3.15
C VAL A 179 0.77 15.33 3.28
N GLY A 180 0.46 14.81 4.46
CA GLY A 180 -0.73 13.99 4.70
C GLY A 180 -0.73 12.74 3.81
N HIS A 181 -1.93 12.16 3.58
CA HIS A 181 -2.04 10.90 2.86
C HIS A 181 -1.78 10.99 1.36
N PHE A 182 -2.18 12.10 0.73
CA PHE A 182 -2.15 12.27 -0.74
C PHE A 182 -1.11 13.27 -1.23
N GLY A 183 -0.47 14.01 -0.32
CA GLY A 183 0.35 15.17 -0.70
C GLY A 183 1.73 14.84 -1.26
N PHE A 184 2.20 13.59 -1.10
CA PHE A 184 3.50 13.19 -1.65
C PHE A 184 3.62 13.47 -3.16
N PHE A 185 2.54 13.36 -3.91
CA PHE A 185 2.52 13.57 -5.36
C PHE A 185 2.27 15.02 -5.79
N ARG A 186 2.28 15.97 -4.86
CA ARG A 186 2.20 17.41 -5.16
C ARG A 186 3.57 17.97 -5.49
N GLU A 187 3.62 18.97 -6.36
CA GLU A 187 4.86 19.62 -6.80
C GLU A 187 5.75 20.12 -5.63
N SER A 188 5.14 20.52 -4.51
CA SER A 188 5.87 20.92 -3.29
C SER A 188 6.77 19.82 -2.72
N CYS A 189 6.51 18.55 -3.04
CA CYS A 189 7.31 17.40 -2.60
C CYS A 189 8.42 17.02 -3.58
N ARG A 190 8.55 17.73 -4.72
CA ARG A 190 9.52 17.41 -5.76
C ARG A 190 10.96 17.42 -5.25
N GLU A 191 11.46 18.58 -4.84
CA GLU A 191 12.85 18.71 -4.38
C GLU A 191 13.13 17.89 -3.10
N PRO A 192 12.30 17.98 -2.04
CA PRO A 192 12.64 17.32 -0.80
C PRO A 192 12.43 15.79 -0.80
N LEU A 193 11.61 15.23 -1.73
CA LEU A 193 11.25 13.81 -1.70
C LEU A 193 11.44 13.11 -3.05
N TRP A 194 10.90 13.63 -4.17
CA TRP A 194 10.92 12.89 -5.43
C TRP A 194 12.32 12.70 -6.01
N GLU A 195 13.21 13.68 -5.86
CA GLU A 195 14.59 13.56 -6.36
C GLU A 195 15.36 12.46 -5.63
N GLU A 196 15.12 12.31 -4.34
CA GLU A 196 15.69 11.21 -3.58
C GLU A 196 15.14 9.87 -4.06
N CYS A 197 13.80 9.76 -4.22
CA CYS A 197 13.14 8.56 -4.72
C CYS A 197 13.64 8.19 -6.12
N ALA A 198 13.77 9.17 -7.02
CA ALA A 198 14.27 8.96 -8.37
C ALA A 198 15.73 8.50 -8.38
N ARG A 199 16.58 9.07 -7.52
CA ARG A 199 17.97 8.61 -7.34
C ARG A 199 18.03 7.20 -6.79
N TRP A 200 17.17 6.87 -5.82
CA TRP A 200 17.11 5.55 -5.22
C TRP A 200 16.66 4.50 -6.25
N LEU A 201 15.62 4.77 -7.03
CA LEU A 201 15.13 3.88 -8.09
C LEU A 201 16.14 3.65 -9.21
N ARG A 202 17.09 4.59 -9.45
CA ARG A 202 18.13 4.49 -10.49
C ARG A 202 19.43 3.84 -10.01
N ARG A 203 19.52 3.36 -8.77
CA ARG A 203 20.75 2.72 -8.28
C ARG A 203 21.07 1.47 -9.09
N PRO A 204 22.35 1.17 -9.37
CA PRO A 204 22.75 -0.02 -10.15
C PRO A 204 22.18 -1.32 -9.61
N GLY A 205 22.16 -1.51 -8.28
CA GLY A 205 21.57 -2.71 -7.64
C GLY A 205 20.04 -2.80 -7.79
N THR A 206 19.35 -1.68 -8.04
CA THR A 206 17.91 -1.64 -8.31
C THR A 206 17.61 -1.94 -9.78
N LEU A 207 18.54 -1.56 -10.68
CA LEU A 207 18.43 -1.71 -12.13
C LEU A 207 19.12 -2.95 -12.68
N ALA A 208 19.81 -3.73 -11.85
CA ALA A 208 20.45 -4.95 -12.27
C ALA A 208 19.41 -5.92 -12.84
N GLU A 209 19.66 -6.39 -14.07
CA GLU A 209 18.88 -7.45 -14.68
C GLU A 209 18.96 -8.69 -13.77
N ARG A 210 17.84 -9.15 -13.27
CA ARG A 210 17.79 -10.47 -12.65
C ARG A 210 17.87 -11.46 -13.81
N GLY A 211 19.04 -12.10 -13.94
CA GLY A 211 19.22 -13.14 -14.91
C GLY A 211 18.06 -14.13 -14.83
N VAL A 212 17.43 -14.37 -15.96
CA VAL A 212 16.42 -15.42 -16.12
C VAL A 212 17.17 -16.73 -15.89
N ALA A 213 16.95 -17.34 -14.72
CA ALA A 213 17.39 -18.72 -14.48
C ALA A 213 16.31 -19.65 -14.98
#